data_19ba9f7aa311bd49a068bf7f97c12f5d
#
_entry.id   19ba9f7aa311bd49a068bf7f97c12f5d
#
_cell.length_a   1.000
_cell.length_b   1.000
_cell.length_c   1.000
_cell.angle_alpha   90.00
_cell.angle_beta   90.00
_cell.angle_gamma   90.00
#
_symmetry.space_group_name_H-M   'P 1'
#
loop_
_entity.id
_entity.type
_entity.pdbx_description
1 polymer ?
#
loop_
_entity_poly.entity_id
_entity_poly.type
_entity_poly.pdbx_seq_one_letter_code
_entity_poly.pdbx_strand_id
1 'polypeptide(L)'
;QGGPLYPLNSLMLHGIIYAKNASHLTNMSDADFADQAREFFGNGTQLQEMYITPSFLDKQNWDDLAEAAKWSRRNADVLVDTHWIGGDPGKGAVYGWASWSPRKAILVLRNPTDQPATFAADVGRLFELPAGAREQYVMHSPWKKDRSQPDVTLRSGEPHTFKLPPFAVLVLEEKSAQ
;
A
#
# COMPACT_ATOMS: atom_id res chain seq x y z
N GLN A 1 13.51 -2.74 23.34
CA GLN A 1 12.49 -3.40 22.53
C GLN A 1 13.20 -4.00 21.33
N GLY A 2 13.14 -5.33 21.17
CA GLY A 2 13.72 -6.01 20.03
C GLY A 2 12.99 -5.60 18.75
N GLY A 3 13.72 -5.36 17.65
CA GLY A 3 13.15 -5.20 16.32
C GLY A 3 12.46 -6.48 15.84
N PRO A 4 11.78 -6.45 14.70
CA PRO A 4 11.14 -7.64 14.14
C PRO A 4 12.21 -8.73 13.91
N LEU A 5 11.91 -9.94 14.33
CA LEU A 5 12.82 -11.09 14.18
C LEU A 5 12.93 -11.57 12.73
N TYR A 6 11.98 -11.19 11.88
CA TYR A 6 11.89 -11.61 10.49
C TYR A 6 11.51 -10.41 9.59
N PRO A 7 11.99 -10.38 8.33
CA PRO A 7 11.52 -9.42 7.33
C PRO A 7 10.01 -9.54 7.12
N LEU A 8 9.31 -8.43 6.86
CA LEU A 8 7.87 -8.42 6.62
C LEU A 8 7.47 -9.37 5.48
N ASN A 9 8.27 -9.45 4.45
CA ASN A 9 8.03 -10.34 3.32
C ASN A 9 8.02 -11.83 3.68
N SER A 10 8.65 -12.21 4.81
CA SER A 10 8.64 -13.59 5.31
C SER A 10 7.41 -13.92 6.17
N LEU A 11 6.53 -12.95 6.39
CA LEU A 11 5.33 -13.12 7.19
C LEU A 11 4.13 -13.49 6.32
N MET A 12 3.14 -14.13 6.94
CA MET A 12 1.82 -14.35 6.36
C MET A 12 0.89 -13.21 6.77
N LEU A 13 0.06 -12.77 5.83
CA LEU A 13 -1.02 -11.84 6.10
C LEU A 13 -2.37 -12.52 5.83
N HIS A 14 -3.27 -12.43 6.79
CA HIS A 14 -4.69 -12.71 6.63
C HIS A 14 -5.42 -11.41 6.32
N GLY A 15 -6.17 -11.36 5.23
CA GLY A 15 -6.86 -10.14 4.83
C GLY A 15 -7.98 -10.36 3.82
N ILE A 16 -8.54 -9.25 3.33
CA ILE A 16 -9.68 -9.23 2.42
C ILE A 16 -10.78 -10.17 2.95
N ILE A 17 -11.36 -9.78 4.11
CA ILE A 17 -12.41 -10.60 4.75
C ILE A 17 -13.76 -10.13 4.23
N TYR A 18 -14.32 -10.87 3.26
CA TYR A 18 -15.65 -10.65 2.70
C TYR A 18 -16.35 -11.99 2.51
N ALA A 19 -16.89 -12.51 3.61
CA ALA A 19 -17.34 -13.89 3.68
C ALA A 19 -18.59 -14.09 4.54
N LYS A 20 -19.38 -15.11 4.22
CA LYS A 20 -20.62 -15.46 4.94
C LYS A 20 -20.44 -15.67 6.44
N ASN A 21 -19.30 -16.20 6.84
CA ASN A 21 -19.01 -16.51 8.24
C ASN A 21 -18.41 -15.33 9.02
N ALA A 22 -18.15 -14.20 8.34
CA ALA A 22 -17.69 -12.98 8.96
C ALA A 22 -18.89 -12.03 9.17
N SER A 23 -19.69 -12.27 10.21
CA SER A 23 -21.02 -11.68 10.42
C SER A 23 -21.10 -10.15 10.37
N HIS A 24 -19.98 -9.46 10.59
CA HIS A 24 -19.90 -7.99 10.54
C HIS A 24 -19.28 -7.45 9.24
N LEU A 25 -18.85 -8.33 8.33
CA LEU A 25 -18.11 -7.99 7.10
C LEU A 25 -18.78 -8.59 5.85
N THR A 26 -20.12 -8.69 5.89
CA THR A 26 -20.93 -9.21 4.78
C THR A 26 -21.48 -8.12 3.87
N ASN A 27 -21.24 -6.85 4.21
CA ASN A 27 -21.69 -5.70 3.43
C ASN A 27 -20.51 -4.73 3.23
N MET A 28 -19.85 -4.84 2.09
CA MET A 28 -18.67 -4.05 1.74
C MET A 28 -18.95 -3.34 0.42
N SER A 29 -18.64 -2.04 0.34
CA SER A 29 -18.72 -1.32 -0.93
C SER A 29 -17.59 -1.75 -1.88
N ASP A 30 -17.78 -1.57 -3.19
CA ASP A 30 -16.74 -1.86 -4.18
C ASP A 30 -15.47 -1.04 -3.93
N ALA A 31 -15.63 0.21 -3.49
CA ALA A 31 -14.49 1.06 -3.15
C ALA A 31 -13.70 0.52 -1.95
N ASP A 32 -14.38 0.07 -0.90
CA ASP A 32 -13.74 -0.53 0.29
C ASP A 32 -13.04 -1.83 -0.07
N PHE A 33 -13.67 -2.67 -0.90
CA PHE A 33 -13.06 -3.91 -1.38
C PHE A 33 -11.80 -3.63 -2.19
N ALA A 34 -11.85 -2.68 -3.11
CA ALA A 34 -10.71 -2.28 -3.92
C ALA A 34 -9.55 -1.76 -3.05
N ASP A 35 -9.85 -0.92 -2.06
CA ASP A 35 -8.84 -0.39 -1.15
C ASP A 35 -8.23 -1.48 -0.26
N GLN A 36 -9.02 -2.42 0.24
CA GLN A 36 -8.51 -3.58 0.95
C GLN A 36 -7.59 -4.44 0.07
N ALA A 37 -7.98 -4.70 -1.18
CA ALA A 37 -7.15 -5.47 -2.11
C ALA A 37 -5.81 -4.76 -2.39
N ARG A 38 -5.81 -3.45 -2.57
CA ARG A 38 -4.62 -2.64 -2.83
C ARG A 38 -3.65 -2.61 -1.65
N GLU A 39 -4.18 -2.39 -0.45
CA GLU A 39 -3.39 -2.44 0.79
C GLU A 39 -2.80 -3.84 1.00
N PHE A 40 -3.62 -4.87 0.84
CA PHE A 40 -3.24 -6.27 1.02
C PHE A 40 -2.10 -6.71 0.09
N PHE A 41 -2.15 -6.34 -1.18
CA PHE A 41 -1.09 -6.65 -2.13
C PHE A 41 0.07 -5.68 -2.09
N GLY A 42 -0.08 -4.53 -1.45
CA GLY A 42 0.95 -3.50 -1.33
C GLY A 42 1.86 -3.63 -0.12
N ASN A 43 1.51 -4.47 0.86
CA ASN A 43 2.27 -4.61 2.10
C ASN A 43 3.54 -5.47 2.01
N GLY A 44 3.77 -6.12 0.88
CA GLY A 44 4.99 -6.88 0.61
C GLY A 44 5.09 -8.24 1.29
N THR A 45 4.04 -8.73 1.97
CA THR A 45 4.06 -10.09 2.53
C THR A 45 4.02 -11.15 1.43
N GLN A 46 4.74 -12.23 1.62
CA GLN A 46 4.87 -13.28 0.60
C GLN A 46 3.69 -14.24 0.59
N LEU A 47 3.23 -14.65 1.78
CA LEU A 47 2.09 -15.55 1.91
C LEU A 47 0.85 -14.74 2.28
N GLN A 48 -0.14 -14.78 1.40
CA GLN A 48 -1.35 -13.97 1.48
C GLN A 48 -2.57 -14.89 1.48
N GLU A 49 -3.32 -14.86 2.58
CA GLU A 49 -4.53 -15.65 2.75
C GLU A 49 -5.76 -14.75 2.75
N MET A 50 -6.69 -15.01 1.83
CA MET A 50 -7.92 -14.24 1.66
C MET A 50 -9.12 -15.05 2.13
N TYR A 51 -10.02 -14.38 2.86
CA TYR A 51 -11.28 -14.96 3.33
C TYR A 51 -12.46 -14.39 2.55
N ILE A 52 -12.73 -14.94 1.38
CA ILE A 52 -13.79 -14.45 0.51
C ILE A 52 -14.83 -15.56 0.22
N THR A 53 -16.10 -15.16 0.17
CA THR A 53 -17.17 -15.97 -0.40
C THR A 53 -17.38 -15.50 -1.84
N PRO A 54 -17.05 -16.32 -2.86
CA PRO A 54 -17.05 -15.89 -4.25
C PRO A 54 -18.39 -15.30 -4.75
N SER A 55 -19.51 -15.76 -4.22
CA SER A 55 -20.83 -15.26 -4.58
C SER A 55 -21.14 -13.85 -4.06
N PHE A 56 -20.28 -13.28 -3.23
CA PHE A 56 -20.39 -11.89 -2.76
C PHE A 56 -19.69 -10.91 -3.71
N LEU A 57 -18.76 -11.42 -4.53
CA LEU A 57 -17.96 -10.59 -5.43
C LEU A 57 -18.68 -10.41 -6.76
N ASP A 58 -18.84 -9.18 -7.16
CA ASP A 58 -19.27 -8.84 -8.51
C ASP A 58 -18.09 -8.77 -9.49
N LYS A 59 -18.37 -8.38 -10.73
CA LYS A 59 -17.34 -8.27 -11.76
C LYS A 59 -16.28 -7.21 -11.40
N GLN A 60 -16.69 -6.09 -10.80
CA GLN A 60 -15.78 -5.01 -10.43
C GLN A 60 -14.81 -5.46 -9.33
N ASN A 61 -15.32 -6.17 -8.33
CA ASN A 61 -14.48 -6.72 -7.25
C ASN A 61 -13.41 -7.68 -7.80
N TRP A 62 -13.80 -8.57 -8.73
CA TRP A 62 -12.84 -9.47 -9.38
C TRP A 62 -11.81 -8.75 -10.23
N ASP A 63 -12.21 -7.68 -10.94
CA ASP A 63 -11.31 -6.86 -11.74
C ASP A 63 -10.29 -6.12 -10.85
N ASP A 64 -10.74 -5.52 -9.74
CA ASP A 64 -9.88 -4.82 -8.78
C ASP A 64 -8.90 -5.78 -8.08
N LEU A 65 -9.38 -6.94 -7.66
CA LEU A 65 -8.55 -8.00 -7.08
C LEU A 65 -7.47 -8.47 -8.08
N ALA A 66 -7.86 -8.70 -9.32
CA ALA A 66 -6.95 -9.14 -10.38
C ALA A 66 -5.92 -8.05 -10.73
N GLU A 67 -6.32 -6.77 -10.75
CA GLU A 67 -5.41 -5.64 -11.00
C GLU A 67 -4.35 -5.55 -9.90
N ALA A 68 -4.76 -5.58 -8.63
CA ALA A 68 -3.86 -5.51 -7.49
C ALA A 68 -2.90 -6.72 -7.43
N ALA A 69 -3.40 -7.94 -7.63
CA ALA A 69 -2.59 -9.14 -7.64
C ALA A 69 -1.56 -9.15 -8.77
N LYS A 70 -1.94 -8.75 -9.98
CA LYS A 70 -1.03 -8.65 -11.13
C LYS A 70 0.03 -7.57 -10.91
N TRP A 71 -0.37 -6.43 -10.34
CA TRP A 71 0.56 -5.35 -9.99
C TRP A 71 1.58 -5.81 -8.95
N SER A 72 1.16 -6.45 -7.86
CA SER A 72 2.05 -7.00 -6.84
C SER A 72 3.05 -8.00 -7.43
N ARG A 73 2.57 -8.91 -8.28
CA ARG A 73 3.43 -9.91 -8.94
C ARG A 73 4.49 -9.26 -9.85
N ARG A 74 4.14 -8.21 -10.59
CA ARG A 74 5.10 -7.47 -11.44
C ARG A 74 6.14 -6.71 -10.63
N ASN A 75 5.85 -6.40 -9.37
CA ASN A 75 6.71 -5.64 -8.46
C ASN A 75 7.28 -6.52 -7.32
N ALA A 76 7.25 -7.84 -7.46
CA ALA A 76 7.70 -8.76 -6.41
C ALA A 76 9.17 -8.52 -6.01
N ASP A 77 10.02 -8.15 -6.95
CA ASP A 77 11.43 -7.81 -6.74
C ASP A 77 11.65 -6.51 -5.93
N VAL A 78 10.66 -5.63 -5.90
CA VAL A 78 10.67 -4.41 -5.06
C VAL A 78 10.00 -4.69 -3.72
N LEU A 79 8.84 -5.36 -3.75
CA LEU A 79 8.04 -5.66 -2.55
C LEU A 79 8.72 -6.65 -1.59
N VAL A 80 9.77 -7.35 -2.03
CA VAL A 80 10.58 -8.21 -1.15
C VAL A 80 11.32 -7.40 -0.08
N ASP A 81 11.66 -6.14 -0.37
CA ASP A 81 12.31 -5.22 0.55
C ASP A 81 11.31 -4.18 1.08
N THR A 82 10.36 -4.66 1.85
CA THR A 82 9.29 -3.84 2.44
C THR A 82 9.48 -3.69 3.94
N HIS A 83 9.26 -2.49 4.46
CA HIS A 83 9.23 -2.22 5.89
C HIS A 83 8.03 -1.34 6.27
N TRP A 84 7.66 -1.40 7.55
CA TRP A 84 6.60 -0.60 8.13
C TRP A 84 7.03 0.86 8.27
N ILE A 85 6.11 1.77 7.95
CA ILE A 85 6.28 3.21 8.14
C ILE A 85 5.06 3.81 8.85
N GLY A 86 5.26 5.00 9.42
CA GLY A 86 4.19 5.74 10.09
C GLY A 86 4.01 5.35 11.55
N GLY A 87 2.79 5.55 12.05
CA GLY A 87 2.46 5.42 13.46
C GLY A 87 1.69 4.16 13.82
N ASP A 88 1.11 4.20 15.03
CA ASP A 88 0.29 3.12 15.58
C ASP A 88 -1.17 3.28 15.13
N PRO A 89 -1.72 2.37 14.31
CA PRO A 89 -3.12 2.43 13.87
C PRO A 89 -4.11 2.31 15.04
N GLY A 90 -3.74 1.64 16.13
CA GLY A 90 -4.57 1.58 17.33
C GLY A 90 -4.74 2.93 18.03
N LYS A 91 -3.90 3.91 17.70
CA LYS A 91 -4.01 5.32 18.13
C LYS A 91 -4.52 6.25 17.03
N GLY A 92 -5.01 5.70 15.94
CA GLY A 92 -5.51 6.46 14.80
C GLY A 92 -4.43 7.12 13.95
N ALA A 93 -3.16 6.75 14.10
CA ALA A 93 -2.09 7.33 13.31
C ALA A 93 -2.05 6.72 11.90
N VAL A 94 -1.73 7.55 10.89
CA VAL A 94 -1.46 7.07 9.54
C VAL A 94 -0.27 6.11 9.58
N TYR A 95 -0.40 5.01 8.88
CA TYR A 95 0.62 3.97 8.76
C TYR A 95 0.72 3.47 7.33
N GLY A 96 1.69 2.61 7.07
CA GLY A 96 1.81 1.98 5.78
C GLY A 96 3.10 1.21 5.58
N TRP A 97 3.49 1.09 4.33
CA TRP A 97 4.66 0.33 3.93
C TRP A 97 5.45 1.08 2.87
N ALA A 98 6.76 1.00 2.98
CA ALA A 98 7.69 1.49 1.99
C ALA A 98 8.53 0.34 1.47
N SER A 99 8.67 0.26 0.16
CA SER A 99 9.49 -0.74 -0.51
C SER A 99 10.40 -0.06 -1.51
N TRP A 100 11.67 -0.47 -1.56
CA TRP A 100 12.63 0.14 -2.44
C TRP A 100 13.57 -0.90 -3.06
N SER A 101 13.94 -0.64 -4.29
CA SER A 101 15.05 -1.30 -4.98
C SER A 101 15.75 -0.27 -5.89
N PRO A 102 16.96 -0.56 -6.41
CA PRO A 102 17.59 0.32 -7.41
C PRO A 102 16.70 0.57 -8.65
N ARG A 103 15.76 -0.33 -8.92
CA ARG A 103 14.83 -0.23 -10.04
C ARG A 103 13.65 0.70 -9.78
N LYS A 104 13.09 0.69 -8.56
CA LYS A 104 11.80 1.33 -8.28
C LYS A 104 11.56 1.52 -6.79
N ALA A 105 10.76 2.52 -6.45
CA ALA A 105 10.20 2.75 -5.13
C ALA A 105 8.68 2.56 -5.15
N ILE A 106 8.12 2.02 -4.05
CA ILE A 106 6.68 1.84 -3.84
C ILE A 106 6.33 2.34 -2.44
N LEU A 107 5.26 3.14 -2.35
CA LEU A 107 4.72 3.69 -1.11
C LEU A 107 3.26 3.29 -0.97
N VAL A 108 2.90 2.72 0.16
CA VAL A 108 1.52 2.44 0.56
C VAL A 108 1.22 3.14 1.87
N LEU A 109 0.15 3.94 1.92
CA LEU A 109 -0.31 4.63 3.13
C LEU A 109 -1.76 4.28 3.41
N ARG A 110 -2.09 4.15 4.69
CA ARG A 110 -3.44 3.96 5.19
C ARG A 110 -3.79 5.01 6.24
N ASN A 111 -4.93 5.68 6.06
CA ASN A 111 -5.59 6.41 7.14
C ASN A 111 -6.57 5.45 7.83
N PRO A 112 -6.35 5.07 9.09
CA PRO A 112 -7.21 4.10 9.79
C PRO A 112 -8.46 4.74 10.41
N THR A 113 -8.67 6.05 10.27
CA THR A 113 -9.73 6.79 10.96
C THR A 113 -10.81 7.31 10.01
N ASP A 114 -11.95 7.67 10.58
CA ASP A 114 -13.08 8.32 9.92
C ASP A 114 -12.87 9.85 9.74
N GLN A 115 -11.69 10.37 10.07
CA GLN A 115 -11.32 11.78 9.91
C GLN A 115 -10.21 11.93 8.88
N PRO A 116 -10.17 13.04 8.12
CA PRO A 116 -9.03 13.34 7.28
C PRO A 116 -7.73 13.40 8.09
N ALA A 117 -6.67 12.86 7.56
CA ALA A 117 -5.37 12.84 8.21
C ALA A 117 -4.25 13.31 7.25
N THR A 118 -3.11 13.67 7.82
CA THR A 118 -1.92 14.04 7.07
C THR A 118 -0.74 13.15 7.44
N PHE A 119 0.15 12.95 6.48
CA PHE A 119 1.38 12.20 6.68
C PHE A 119 2.54 12.93 6.01
N ALA A 120 3.52 13.36 6.81
CA ALA A 120 4.74 13.99 6.30
C ALA A 120 5.78 12.92 5.95
N ALA A 121 6.22 12.93 4.71
CA ALA A 121 7.11 11.92 4.15
C ALA A 121 8.43 12.55 3.68
N ASP A 122 9.54 12.20 4.30
CA ASP A 122 10.88 12.38 3.72
C ASP A 122 11.28 11.08 3.04
N VAL A 123 11.52 11.12 1.74
CA VAL A 123 11.76 9.93 0.92
C VAL A 123 13.05 9.19 1.32
N GLY A 124 14.06 9.92 1.77
CA GLY A 124 15.32 9.33 2.23
C GLY A 124 15.11 8.43 3.45
N ARG A 125 14.26 8.88 4.37
CA ARG A 125 13.91 8.12 5.58
C ARG A 125 12.89 7.03 5.29
N LEU A 126 11.87 7.33 4.47
CA LEU A 126 10.80 6.36 4.16
C LEU A 126 11.33 5.09 3.51
N PHE A 127 12.24 5.26 2.57
CA PHE A 127 12.81 4.13 1.82
C PHE A 127 14.16 3.65 2.36
N GLU A 128 14.62 4.21 3.49
CA GLU A 128 15.93 3.89 4.08
C GLU A 128 17.05 3.91 3.04
N LEU A 129 17.05 4.97 2.21
CA LEU A 129 17.89 5.03 1.02
C LEU A 129 19.38 4.84 1.32
N PRO A 130 20.06 3.94 0.63
CA PRO A 130 21.50 3.79 0.78
C PRO A 130 22.27 5.00 0.24
N ALA A 131 23.50 5.17 0.68
CA ALA A 131 24.38 6.22 0.14
C ALA A 131 24.54 6.08 -1.39
N GLY A 132 24.36 7.20 -2.09
CA GLY A 132 24.44 7.23 -3.56
C GLY A 132 23.15 6.81 -4.28
N ALA A 133 22.05 6.55 -3.55
CA ALA A 133 20.74 6.38 -4.18
C ALA A 133 20.27 7.69 -4.84
N ARG A 134 19.33 7.57 -5.76
CA ARG A 134 18.68 8.75 -6.38
C ARG A 134 18.02 9.61 -5.31
N GLU A 135 18.05 10.92 -5.49
CA GLU A 135 17.45 11.87 -4.56
C GLU A 135 16.02 12.25 -4.93
N GLN A 136 15.59 11.96 -6.16
CA GLN A 136 14.27 12.34 -6.66
C GLN A 136 13.52 11.13 -7.21
N TYR A 137 12.24 11.04 -6.88
CA TYR A 137 11.30 9.98 -7.26
C TYR A 137 10.02 10.61 -7.78
N VAL A 138 9.64 10.31 -9.02
CA VAL A 138 8.35 10.70 -9.59
C VAL A 138 7.39 9.56 -9.40
N MET A 139 6.41 9.76 -8.51
CA MET A 139 5.47 8.74 -8.06
C MET A 139 4.11 8.94 -8.72
N HIS A 140 3.44 7.86 -9.08
CA HIS A 140 2.07 7.87 -9.58
C HIS A 140 1.26 6.70 -9.02
N SER A 141 -0.07 6.80 -9.08
CA SER A 141 -0.94 5.67 -8.76
C SER A 141 -0.83 4.60 -9.87
N PRO A 142 -0.65 3.31 -9.51
CA PRO A 142 -0.59 2.23 -10.50
C PRO A 142 -1.96 1.82 -11.06
N TRP A 143 -3.05 2.33 -10.49
CA TRP A 143 -4.40 1.87 -10.78
C TRP A 143 -4.98 2.54 -12.03
N LYS A 144 -5.69 1.77 -12.84
CA LYS A 144 -6.33 2.28 -14.08
C LYS A 144 -7.28 3.42 -13.82
N LYS A 145 -8.04 3.36 -12.71
CA LYS A 145 -9.00 4.42 -12.34
C LYS A 145 -8.33 5.76 -12.05
N ASP A 146 -7.05 5.75 -11.67
CA ASP A 146 -6.32 6.94 -11.23
C ASP A 146 -5.39 7.52 -12.32
N ARG A 147 -5.51 7.08 -13.57
CA ARG A 147 -4.62 7.51 -14.67
C ARG A 147 -4.58 9.01 -14.92
N SER A 148 -5.66 9.72 -14.55
CA SER A 148 -5.74 11.18 -14.66
C SER A 148 -5.22 11.93 -13.44
N GLN A 149 -4.86 11.22 -12.37
CA GLN A 149 -4.29 11.86 -11.19
C GLN A 149 -2.88 12.36 -11.49
N PRO A 150 -2.53 13.55 -10.96
CA PRO A 150 -1.19 14.12 -11.18
C PRO A 150 -0.12 13.26 -10.49
N ASP A 151 1.06 13.26 -11.10
CA ASP A 151 2.24 12.69 -10.46
C ASP A 151 2.65 13.49 -9.22
N VAL A 152 3.27 12.81 -8.27
CA VAL A 152 3.86 13.43 -7.08
C VAL A 152 5.37 13.27 -7.15
N THR A 153 6.09 14.39 -7.12
CA THR A 153 7.56 14.35 -7.04
C THR A 153 8.00 14.41 -5.58
N LEU A 154 8.73 13.40 -5.14
CA LEU A 154 9.33 13.31 -3.82
C LEU A 154 10.85 13.54 -3.93
N ARG A 155 11.43 14.26 -2.96
CA ARG A 155 12.88 14.54 -2.90
C ARG A 155 13.43 14.21 -1.53
N SER A 156 14.60 13.62 -1.50
CA SER A 156 15.33 13.38 -0.25
C SER A 156 15.68 14.72 0.43
N GLY A 157 15.40 14.83 1.73
CA GLY A 157 15.61 16.05 2.49
C GLY A 157 14.52 17.11 2.34
N GLU A 158 13.52 16.88 1.49
CA GLU A 158 12.36 17.79 1.31
C GLU A 158 11.07 17.05 1.70
N PRO A 159 10.58 17.17 2.94
CA PRO A 159 9.37 16.48 3.37
C PRO A 159 8.15 16.88 2.53
N HIS A 160 7.44 15.88 1.98
CA HIS A 160 6.18 16.05 1.30
C HIS A 160 5.02 15.67 2.24
N THR A 161 3.95 16.47 2.26
CA THR A 161 2.78 16.18 3.09
C THR A 161 1.65 15.63 2.25
N PHE A 162 1.36 14.33 2.46
CA PHE A 162 0.17 13.69 1.93
C PHE A 162 -1.07 14.03 2.75
N LYS A 163 -2.19 14.30 2.07
CA LYS A 163 -3.51 14.47 2.67
C LYS A 163 -4.34 13.24 2.33
N LEU A 164 -4.78 12.53 3.34
CA LEU A 164 -5.53 11.28 3.20
C LEU A 164 -6.97 11.48 3.68
N PRO A 165 -7.97 11.30 2.82
CA PRO A 165 -9.36 11.24 3.24
C PRO A 165 -9.61 10.18 4.32
N PRO A 166 -10.78 10.20 4.98
CA PRO A 166 -11.17 9.14 5.90
C PRO A 166 -11.02 7.75 5.26
N PHE A 167 -10.42 6.81 6.00
CA PHE A 167 -10.19 5.42 5.61
C PHE A 167 -9.45 5.20 4.28
N ALA A 168 -8.83 6.22 3.71
CA ALA A 168 -8.16 6.12 2.42
C ALA A 168 -6.96 5.18 2.45
N VAL A 169 -6.81 4.44 1.36
CA VAL A 169 -5.58 3.74 0.98
C VAL A 169 -4.96 4.47 -0.21
N LEU A 170 -3.73 4.92 -0.06
CA LEU A 170 -2.93 5.51 -1.13
C LEU A 170 -1.81 4.55 -1.51
N VAL A 171 -1.75 4.16 -2.77
CA VAL A 171 -0.62 3.41 -3.32
C VAL A 171 0.02 4.23 -4.42
N LEU A 172 1.32 4.44 -4.30
CA LEU A 172 2.13 5.11 -5.30
C LEU A 172 3.31 4.22 -5.68
N GLU A 173 3.61 4.16 -6.97
CA GLU A 173 4.83 3.55 -7.48
C GLU A 173 5.63 4.57 -8.29
N GLU A 174 6.95 4.42 -8.29
CA GLU A 174 7.81 5.24 -9.12
C GLU A 174 7.56 4.96 -10.60
N LYS A 175 7.46 6.02 -11.39
CA LYS A 175 7.46 5.91 -12.85
C LYS A 175 8.80 5.35 -13.31
N SER A 176 8.75 4.36 -14.20
CA SER A 176 9.96 3.92 -14.90
C SER A 176 10.59 5.11 -15.61
N ALA A 177 11.91 5.29 -15.45
CA ALA A 177 12.63 6.24 -16.27
C ALA A 177 12.41 5.86 -17.75
N GLN A 178 11.96 6.80 -18.54
CA GLN A 178 11.85 6.65 -20.01
C GLN A 178 13.24 6.64 -20.63
#